data_3624335fdb8f90d9c7f527279c76b08d
#
_entry.id   3624335fdb8f90d9c7f527279c76b08d
#
_cell.length_a   1.000
_cell.length_b   1.000
_cell.length_c   1.000
_cell.angle_alpha   90.00
_cell.angle_beta   90.00
_cell.angle_gamma   90.00
#
_symmetry.space_group_name_H-M   'P 1'
#
loop_
_entity.id
_entity.type
_entity.pdbx_description
1 polymer ?
#
loop_
_entity_poly.entity_id
_entity_poly.type
_entity_poly.pdbx_seq_one_letter_code
_entity_poly.pdbx_strand_id
1 'polypeptide(L)'
;ALALLMLMMTITPMPASAQGTGNSIIINEILVSANNANYGGTDWNGDGSMGNYNDQYVELYNPTTEPIDIGGWYLDDIADGGSPACSIKWNTILQPGEYITFFRAWTQIEFDYWDGDTIRILDGNMNEIDSVNYPGEDSDWDIPYGYDASGNWAKLVDGSPTPGGSNDQQWVGVANVVQGNCYPPQDHIHRGEYILEGRVVTMESYDSIIDDGRILVVDGMIEAVWSASD
;
A
#
# COMPACT_ATOMS: atom_id res chain seq x y z
N ALA A 1 22.07 -52.17 6.87
CA ALA A 1 20.81 -51.44 6.91
C ALA A 1 21.07 -50.07 7.49
N LEU A 2 21.02 -49.03 6.64
CA LEU A 2 21.20 -47.63 7.02
C LEU A 2 19.81 -47.06 7.31
N ALA A 3 19.50 -46.77 8.58
CA ALA A 3 18.24 -46.13 8.94
C ALA A 3 18.34 -44.64 8.71
N LEU A 4 17.57 -44.13 7.73
CA LEU A 4 17.43 -42.71 7.45
C LEU A 4 16.49 -42.11 8.50
N LEU A 5 17.03 -41.35 9.44
CA LEU A 5 16.25 -40.62 10.43
C LEU A 5 15.71 -39.34 9.75
N MET A 6 14.42 -39.37 9.35
CA MET A 6 13.73 -38.21 8.86
C MET A 6 13.35 -37.32 10.05
N LEU A 7 14.07 -36.22 10.23
CA LEU A 7 13.70 -35.17 11.20
C LEU A 7 12.51 -34.41 10.65
N MET A 8 11.31 -34.71 11.09
CA MET A 8 10.13 -33.90 10.85
C MET A 8 10.26 -32.62 11.68
N MET A 9 10.69 -31.53 11.07
CA MET A 9 10.49 -30.21 11.65
C MET A 9 8.98 -29.91 11.63
N THR A 10 8.35 -29.98 12.78
CA THR A 10 7.02 -29.40 12.98
C THR A 10 7.19 -27.87 12.96
N ILE A 11 6.77 -27.25 11.86
CA ILE A 11 6.58 -25.80 11.84
C ILE A 11 5.38 -25.53 12.74
N THR A 12 5.64 -25.14 13.98
CA THR A 12 4.59 -24.56 14.82
C THR A 12 4.25 -23.21 14.18
N PRO A 13 2.98 -22.95 13.80
CA PRO A 13 2.61 -21.58 13.42
C PRO A 13 2.94 -20.67 14.60
N MET A 14 3.74 -19.64 14.37
CA MET A 14 3.91 -18.58 15.36
C MET A 14 2.53 -17.97 15.65
N PRO A 15 2.22 -17.62 16.90
CA PRO A 15 1.01 -16.88 17.17
C PRO A 15 1.06 -15.60 16.34
N ALA A 16 0.06 -15.39 15.49
CA ALA A 16 -0.12 -14.09 14.85
C ALA A 16 -0.15 -13.06 15.98
N SER A 17 0.75 -12.09 15.93
CA SER A 17 0.65 -10.92 16.80
C SER A 17 -0.78 -10.38 16.68
N ALA A 18 -1.32 -9.80 17.75
CA ALA A 18 -2.69 -9.33 17.79
C ALA A 18 -2.86 -8.11 16.87
N GLN A 19 -2.82 -8.35 15.59
CA GLN A 19 -3.16 -7.41 14.55
C GLN A 19 -4.67 -7.24 14.55
N GLY A 20 -5.14 -6.03 14.26
CA GLY A 20 -6.55 -5.68 14.28
C GLY A 20 -7.41 -6.77 13.64
N THR A 21 -8.44 -7.21 14.33
CA THR A 21 -9.39 -8.24 13.88
C THR A 21 -10.34 -7.68 12.81
N GLY A 22 -9.79 -6.95 11.83
CA GLY A 22 -10.56 -6.32 10.77
C GLY A 22 -11.09 -7.35 9.77
N ASN A 23 -12.30 -7.12 9.28
CA ASN A 23 -12.84 -7.84 8.13
C ASN A 23 -12.37 -7.23 6.80
N SER A 24 -11.35 -6.39 6.81
CA SER A 24 -10.83 -5.64 5.68
C SER A 24 -9.33 -5.36 5.85
N ILE A 25 -8.75 -4.67 4.89
CA ILE A 25 -7.37 -4.15 4.95
C ILE A 25 -7.24 -3.21 6.16
N ILE A 26 -6.09 -3.28 6.82
CA ILE A 26 -5.73 -2.37 7.92
C ILE A 26 -4.41 -1.65 7.63
N ILE A 27 -4.23 -0.49 8.24
CA ILE A 27 -2.93 0.18 8.33
C ILE A 27 -2.16 -0.51 9.45
N ASN A 28 -1.08 -1.21 9.09
CA ASN A 28 -0.29 -2.02 10.01
C ASN A 28 0.81 -1.25 10.72
N GLU A 29 1.53 -0.43 9.95
CA GLU A 29 2.69 0.33 10.43
C GLU A 29 2.83 1.63 9.63
N ILE A 30 3.30 2.70 10.27
CA ILE A 30 3.73 3.93 9.60
C ILE A 30 5.09 4.38 10.13
N LEU A 31 5.93 4.88 9.24
CA LEU A 31 7.15 5.57 9.60
C LEU A 31 7.01 7.05 9.26
N VAL A 32 6.85 7.87 10.30
CA VAL A 32 6.64 9.32 10.18
C VAL A 32 7.97 10.07 10.08
N SER A 33 8.97 9.65 10.86
CA SER A 33 10.27 10.32 10.97
C SER A 33 11.38 9.38 10.52
N ALA A 34 11.68 9.38 9.21
CA ALA A 34 12.78 8.61 8.64
C ALA A 34 14.10 9.40 8.73
N ASN A 35 15.14 8.78 9.29
CA ASN A 35 16.44 9.43 9.47
C ASN A 35 17.21 9.54 8.15
N ASN A 36 18.07 10.53 8.06
CA ASN A 36 18.91 10.70 6.88
C ASN A 36 20.31 10.09 7.04
N ALA A 37 21.03 9.92 5.93
CA ALA A 37 22.35 9.30 5.88
C ALA A 37 23.38 9.94 6.81
N ASN A 38 23.31 11.25 7.07
CA ASN A 38 24.29 11.96 7.92
C ASN A 38 24.15 11.59 9.41
N TYR A 39 23.01 11.03 9.79
CA TYR A 39 22.70 10.64 11.18
C TYR A 39 22.46 9.14 11.32
N GLY A 40 22.94 8.34 10.34
CA GLY A 40 22.87 6.88 10.40
C GLY A 40 21.51 6.30 10.02
N GLY A 41 20.74 7.02 9.20
CA GLY A 41 19.45 6.54 8.67
C GLY A 41 19.61 5.30 7.79
N THR A 42 18.50 4.63 7.59
CA THR A 42 18.38 3.44 6.74
C THR A 42 17.63 3.81 5.47
N ASP A 43 18.07 3.27 4.35
CA ASP A 43 17.38 3.30 3.07
C ASP A 43 16.29 2.21 3.08
N TRP A 44 15.11 2.57 3.60
CA TRP A 44 14.02 1.63 3.82
C TRP A 44 13.37 1.16 2.52
N ASN A 45 13.42 1.99 1.46
CA ASN A 45 12.84 1.69 0.15
C ASN A 45 13.86 1.13 -0.86
N GLY A 46 15.17 1.23 -0.57
CA GLY A 46 16.25 0.68 -1.39
C GLY A 46 16.57 1.48 -2.65
N ASP A 47 16.22 2.76 -2.72
CA ASP A 47 16.47 3.59 -3.90
C ASP A 47 17.79 4.37 -3.88
N GLY A 48 18.54 4.28 -2.79
CA GLY A 48 19.84 4.94 -2.60
C GLY A 48 19.76 6.30 -1.93
N SER A 49 18.55 6.77 -1.58
CA SER A 49 18.33 8.03 -0.85
C SER A 49 17.75 7.74 0.53
N MET A 50 17.97 8.62 1.52
CA MET A 50 17.54 8.38 2.90
C MET A 50 16.93 9.65 3.50
N GLY A 51 15.84 9.49 4.24
CA GLY A 51 15.21 10.57 5.01
C GLY A 51 13.73 10.78 4.73
N ASN A 52 13.13 11.75 5.42
CA ASN A 52 11.69 11.99 5.40
C ASN A 52 11.07 12.19 4.01
N TYR A 53 11.78 12.81 3.09
CA TYR A 53 11.27 13.02 1.73
C TYR A 53 11.23 11.76 0.88
N ASN A 54 11.75 10.65 1.40
CA ASN A 54 11.95 9.43 0.64
C ASN A 54 11.37 8.21 1.34
N ASP A 55 11.72 8.03 2.62
CA ASP A 55 11.52 6.79 3.37
C ASP A 55 10.36 6.82 4.35
N GLN A 56 9.63 7.94 4.51
CA GLN A 56 8.32 7.89 5.18
C GLN A 56 7.44 6.87 4.47
N TYR A 57 6.67 6.07 5.20
CA TYR A 57 5.80 5.07 4.59
C TYR A 57 4.54 4.77 5.38
N VAL A 58 3.57 4.24 4.66
CA VAL A 58 2.41 3.52 5.19
C VAL A 58 2.53 2.07 4.76
N GLU A 59 2.33 1.15 5.68
CA GLU A 59 2.18 -0.26 5.39
C GLU A 59 0.76 -0.71 5.62
N LEU A 60 0.20 -1.40 4.63
CA LEU A 60 -1.10 -2.05 4.70
C LEU A 60 -0.92 -3.56 4.87
N TYR A 61 -1.86 -4.18 5.57
CA TYR A 61 -1.91 -5.61 5.81
C TYR A 61 -3.30 -6.18 5.54
N ASN A 62 -3.35 -7.37 4.95
CA ASN A 62 -4.59 -8.12 4.77
C ASN A 62 -4.74 -9.19 5.88
N PRO A 63 -5.49 -8.91 6.96
CA PRO A 63 -5.72 -9.87 8.04
C PRO A 63 -6.80 -10.91 7.70
N THR A 64 -7.44 -10.82 6.54
CA THR A 64 -8.56 -11.67 6.16
C THR A 64 -8.10 -13.01 5.59
N THR A 65 -9.03 -13.89 5.30
CA THR A 65 -8.77 -15.18 4.65
C THR A 65 -8.92 -15.16 3.14
N GLU A 66 -9.29 -14.00 2.58
CA GLU A 66 -9.55 -13.83 1.15
C GLU A 66 -8.62 -12.79 0.54
N PRO A 67 -8.23 -12.92 -0.73
CA PRO A 67 -7.55 -11.86 -1.47
C PRO A 67 -8.44 -10.61 -1.57
N ILE A 68 -7.85 -9.42 -1.39
CA ILE A 68 -8.55 -8.15 -1.54
C ILE A 68 -7.85 -7.32 -2.61
N ASP A 69 -8.59 -6.92 -3.65
CA ASP A 69 -8.12 -5.95 -4.63
C ASP A 69 -8.31 -4.53 -4.07
N ILE A 70 -7.19 -3.88 -3.78
CA ILE A 70 -7.12 -2.49 -3.32
C ILE A 70 -6.81 -1.51 -4.47
N GLY A 71 -6.78 -2.00 -5.70
CA GLY A 71 -6.58 -1.16 -6.89
C GLY A 71 -7.66 -0.09 -7.00
N GLY A 72 -7.23 1.15 -7.17
CA GLY A 72 -8.12 2.31 -7.19
C GLY A 72 -8.65 2.75 -5.83
N TRP A 73 -8.20 2.17 -4.72
CA TRP A 73 -8.38 2.74 -3.38
C TRP A 73 -7.46 3.96 -3.21
N TYR A 74 -7.62 4.69 -2.12
CA TYR A 74 -6.83 5.89 -1.85
C TYR A 74 -6.16 5.81 -0.49
N LEU A 75 -4.88 6.19 -0.47
CA LEU A 75 -4.18 6.59 0.74
C LEU A 75 -4.24 8.12 0.86
N ASP A 76 -4.43 8.61 2.06
CA ASP A 76 -4.60 10.03 2.34
C ASP A 76 -4.02 10.36 3.72
N ASP A 77 -3.48 11.57 3.86
CA ASP A 77 -2.86 12.01 5.11
C ASP A 77 -3.87 12.70 6.03
N ILE A 78 -4.83 13.45 5.52
CA ILE A 78 -5.85 14.11 6.32
C ILE A 78 -7.10 14.44 5.50
N ALA A 79 -8.27 14.43 6.14
CA ALA A 79 -9.51 14.81 5.49
C ALA A 79 -9.51 16.29 5.08
N ASP A 80 -9.81 16.55 3.82
CA ASP A 80 -9.99 17.90 3.26
C ASP A 80 -8.75 18.81 3.36
N GLY A 81 -7.54 18.23 3.49
CA GLY A 81 -6.29 18.97 3.62
C GLY A 81 -5.07 18.17 3.17
N GLY A 82 -3.89 18.58 3.63
CA GLY A 82 -2.62 17.86 3.41
C GLY A 82 -2.17 17.71 1.96
N SER A 83 -1.49 16.62 1.70
CA SER A 83 -1.08 16.22 0.36
C SER A 83 -2.27 15.65 -0.44
N PRO A 84 -2.21 15.67 -1.78
CA PRO A 84 -3.24 15.01 -2.58
C PRO A 84 -3.29 13.51 -2.29
N ALA A 85 -4.49 12.96 -2.09
CA ALA A 85 -4.67 11.53 -1.87
C ALA A 85 -4.05 10.70 -3.01
N CYS A 86 -3.32 9.66 -2.64
CA CYS A 86 -2.64 8.76 -3.56
C CYS A 86 -3.60 7.68 -4.04
N SER A 87 -3.96 7.67 -5.32
CA SER A 87 -4.76 6.60 -5.92
C SER A 87 -3.90 5.37 -6.19
N ILE A 88 -4.17 4.26 -5.49
CA ILE A 88 -3.44 2.99 -5.63
C ILE A 88 -3.65 2.44 -7.05
N LYS A 89 -2.58 1.97 -7.68
CA LYS A 89 -2.64 1.42 -9.04
C LYS A 89 -3.58 0.23 -9.14
N TRP A 90 -4.28 0.12 -10.28
CA TRP A 90 -5.18 -1.00 -10.58
C TRP A 90 -4.47 -2.36 -10.49
N ASN A 91 -5.24 -3.40 -10.17
CA ASN A 91 -4.74 -4.77 -10.00
C ASN A 91 -3.71 -4.91 -8.87
N THR A 92 -3.81 -4.09 -7.83
CA THR A 92 -3.04 -4.26 -6.59
C THR A 92 -3.83 -5.18 -5.67
N ILE A 93 -3.54 -6.48 -5.75
CA ILE A 93 -4.24 -7.51 -4.97
C ILE A 93 -3.39 -7.94 -3.80
N LEU A 94 -3.90 -7.78 -2.59
CA LEU A 94 -3.26 -8.25 -1.35
C LEU A 94 -3.79 -9.62 -0.97
N GLN A 95 -2.90 -10.63 -0.96
CA GLN A 95 -3.26 -11.98 -0.52
C GLN A 95 -3.49 -12.02 1.00
N PRO A 96 -4.20 -13.04 1.52
CA PRO A 96 -4.31 -13.26 2.96
C PRO A 96 -2.94 -13.30 3.65
N GLY A 97 -2.77 -12.48 4.69
CA GLY A 97 -1.52 -12.40 5.45
C GLY A 97 -0.40 -11.61 4.76
N GLU A 98 -0.65 -10.96 3.65
CA GLU A 98 0.33 -10.19 2.90
C GLU A 98 0.39 -8.73 3.35
N TYR A 99 1.59 -8.15 3.26
CA TYR A 99 1.88 -6.74 3.52
C TYR A 99 2.22 -6.02 2.23
N ILE A 100 1.89 -4.74 2.14
CA ILE A 100 2.31 -3.84 1.07
C ILE A 100 2.68 -2.49 1.64
N THR A 101 3.86 -1.98 1.27
CA THR A 101 4.40 -0.73 1.82
C THR A 101 4.43 0.36 0.76
N PHE A 102 3.87 1.50 1.09
CA PHE A 102 3.78 2.68 0.24
C PHE A 102 4.72 3.77 0.75
N PHE A 103 5.86 3.95 0.08
CA PHE A 103 6.87 4.94 0.44
C PHE A 103 6.56 6.32 -0.16
N ARG A 104 6.89 7.37 0.58
CA ARG A 104 6.73 8.77 0.15
C ARG A 104 7.41 9.06 -1.20
N ALA A 105 8.55 8.45 -1.47
CA ALA A 105 9.24 8.59 -2.75
C ALA A 105 8.33 8.39 -3.97
N TRP A 106 7.31 7.53 -3.85
CA TRP A 106 6.37 7.22 -4.95
C TRP A 106 4.96 7.73 -4.74
N THR A 107 4.52 7.88 -3.48
CA THR A 107 3.16 8.35 -3.16
C THR A 107 3.05 9.86 -3.13
N GLN A 108 4.13 10.54 -2.77
CA GLN A 108 4.20 11.97 -2.49
C GLN A 108 3.31 12.40 -1.30
N ILE A 109 2.76 11.44 -0.54
CA ILE A 109 2.06 11.73 0.71
C ILE A 109 3.08 12.19 1.74
N GLU A 110 2.81 13.31 2.39
CA GLU A 110 3.67 13.89 3.41
C GLU A 110 3.07 13.68 4.79
N PHE A 111 3.81 13.05 5.70
CA PHE A 111 3.43 12.95 7.08
C PHE A 111 4.02 14.12 7.86
N ASP A 112 3.16 14.92 8.49
CA ASP A 112 3.61 16.04 9.30
C ASP A 112 4.10 15.56 10.65
N TYR A 113 5.42 15.49 10.83
CA TYR A 113 6.04 15.07 12.08
C TYR A 113 6.02 16.16 13.16
N TRP A 114 5.69 17.43 12.80
CA TRP A 114 5.60 18.53 13.75
C TRP A 114 4.22 18.67 14.39
N ASP A 115 3.18 18.68 13.56
CA ASP A 115 1.80 18.93 14.02
C ASP A 115 1.03 17.62 14.26
N GLY A 116 1.52 16.49 13.74
CA GLY A 116 0.83 15.21 13.77
C GLY A 116 -0.25 15.14 12.69
N ASP A 117 -0.77 13.94 12.46
CA ASP A 117 -1.73 13.74 11.36
C ASP A 117 -2.57 12.49 11.54
N THR A 118 -3.47 12.25 10.57
CA THR A 118 -4.32 11.08 10.45
C THR A 118 -4.07 10.41 9.11
N ILE A 119 -3.52 9.21 9.10
CA ILE A 119 -3.38 8.42 7.87
C ILE A 119 -4.63 7.60 7.66
N ARG A 120 -5.17 7.63 6.45
CA ARG A 120 -6.42 6.95 6.09
C ARG A 120 -6.25 6.07 4.87
N ILE A 121 -6.95 4.95 4.85
CA ILE A 121 -7.20 4.17 3.64
C ILE A 121 -8.69 4.28 3.29
N LEU A 122 -8.99 4.67 2.06
CA LEU A 122 -10.35 4.87 1.57
C LEU A 122 -10.62 3.89 0.42
N ASP A 123 -11.83 3.36 0.33
CA ASP A 123 -12.22 2.53 -0.80
C ASP A 123 -12.41 3.34 -2.09
N GLY A 124 -12.76 2.65 -3.16
CA GLY A 124 -13.06 3.23 -4.44
C GLY A 124 -14.16 4.28 -4.47
N ASN A 125 -15.03 4.30 -3.49
CA ASN A 125 -16.13 5.27 -3.35
C ASN A 125 -15.81 6.36 -2.32
N MET A 126 -14.56 6.44 -1.86
CA MET A 126 -14.09 7.37 -0.83
C MET A 126 -14.68 7.08 0.57
N ASN A 127 -15.15 5.86 0.83
CA ASN A 127 -15.51 5.46 2.18
C ASN A 127 -14.25 5.08 2.96
N GLU A 128 -14.13 5.57 4.19
CA GLU A 128 -13.01 5.21 5.05
C GLU A 128 -13.08 3.74 5.44
N ILE A 129 -12.00 3.01 5.20
CA ILE A 129 -11.84 1.59 5.52
C ILE A 129 -11.10 1.43 6.83
N ASP A 130 -10.04 2.21 7.02
CA ASP A 130 -9.25 2.27 8.23
C ASP A 130 -8.56 3.62 8.35
N SER A 131 -8.25 4.03 9.58
CA SER A 131 -7.50 5.25 9.86
C SER A 131 -6.73 5.16 11.16
N VAL A 132 -5.55 5.77 11.19
CA VAL A 132 -4.69 5.84 12.36
C VAL A 132 -4.21 7.27 12.58
N ASN A 133 -4.05 7.64 13.86
CA ASN A 133 -3.54 8.95 14.24
C ASN A 133 -2.16 8.81 14.89
N TYR A 134 -1.31 9.79 14.67
CA TYR A 134 -0.08 9.97 15.43
C TYR A 134 0.02 11.41 15.90
N PRO A 135 0.61 11.67 17.11
CA PRO A 135 0.80 13.01 17.62
C PRO A 135 1.94 13.72 16.89
N GLY A 136 1.94 15.04 16.91
CA GLY A 136 3.06 15.86 16.44
C GLY A 136 4.28 15.80 17.37
N GLU A 137 5.29 16.62 17.05
CA GLU A 137 6.58 16.70 17.74
C GLU A 137 7.35 15.37 17.75
N ASP A 138 7.23 14.58 16.66
CA ASP A 138 7.94 13.33 16.53
C ASP A 138 9.43 13.56 16.21
N SER A 139 10.26 13.53 17.26
CA SER A 139 11.71 13.64 17.16
C SER A 139 12.45 12.29 17.27
N ASP A 140 11.72 11.20 17.34
CA ASP A 140 12.27 9.86 17.46
C ASP A 140 12.44 9.25 16.07
N TRP A 141 13.61 9.47 15.50
CA TRP A 141 13.95 9.04 14.14
C TRP A 141 14.05 7.52 14.01
N ASP A 142 13.52 6.99 12.90
CA ASP A 142 13.46 5.55 12.60
C ASP A 142 12.72 4.73 13.68
N ILE A 143 11.74 5.33 14.35
CA ILE A 143 10.83 4.64 15.27
C ILE A 143 9.42 4.69 14.69
N PRO A 144 8.82 3.55 14.32
CA PRO A 144 7.52 3.53 13.68
C PRO A 144 6.37 3.62 14.69
N TYR A 145 5.18 3.92 14.20
CA TYR A 145 3.91 3.65 14.86
C TYR A 145 3.31 2.38 14.25
N GLY A 146 2.73 1.55 15.07
CA GLY A 146 2.12 0.30 14.65
C GLY A 146 1.38 -0.39 15.77
N TYR A 147 0.85 -1.58 15.53
CA TYR A 147 0.23 -2.39 16.56
C TYR A 147 1.30 -3.09 17.39
N ASP A 148 1.24 -2.89 18.72
CA ASP A 148 2.08 -3.59 19.69
C ASP A 148 1.64 -5.06 19.88
N ALA A 149 2.38 -5.84 20.67
CA ALA A 149 2.06 -7.23 20.97
C ALA A 149 0.71 -7.43 21.71
N SER A 150 0.11 -6.36 22.22
CA SER A 150 -1.21 -6.36 22.87
C SER A 150 -2.33 -5.94 21.90
N GLY A 151 -1.99 -5.57 20.67
CA GLY A 151 -2.93 -5.11 19.66
C GLY A 151 -3.34 -3.65 19.82
N ASN A 152 -2.55 -2.82 20.52
CA ASN A 152 -2.80 -1.39 20.63
C ASN A 152 -1.95 -0.63 19.60
N TRP A 153 -2.55 0.36 18.96
CA TRP A 153 -1.82 1.31 18.11
C TRP A 153 -0.98 2.24 18.98
N ALA A 154 0.33 2.23 18.78
CA ALA A 154 1.28 3.01 19.58
C ALA A 154 2.59 3.24 18.82
N LYS A 155 3.42 4.17 19.33
CA LYS A 155 4.81 4.29 18.93
C LYS A 155 5.59 3.08 19.46
N LEU A 156 6.28 2.37 18.60
CA LEU A 156 7.00 1.12 18.91
C LEU A 156 8.44 1.44 19.35
N VAL A 157 8.57 2.07 20.53
CA VAL A 157 9.83 2.63 21.04
C VAL A 157 10.97 1.62 21.24
N ASP A 158 10.64 0.35 21.42
CA ASP A 158 11.61 -0.76 21.53
C ASP A 158 11.76 -1.51 20.20
N GLY A 159 11.06 -1.03 19.14
CA GLY A 159 11.03 -1.63 17.82
C GLY A 159 11.93 -0.89 16.82
N SER A 160 12.03 -1.49 15.66
CA SER A 160 12.61 -0.90 14.45
C SER A 160 11.54 -0.95 13.37
N PRO A 161 11.57 -0.05 12.38
CA PRO A 161 10.70 -0.17 11.21
C PRO A 161 10.80 -1.56 10.59
N THR A 162 9.62 -2.13 10.22
CA THR A 162 9.52 -3.49 9.70
C THR A 162 8.79 -3.58 8.36
N PRO A 163 9.10 -2.69 7.39
CA PRO A 163 8.39 -2.69 6.11
C PRO A 163 8.48 -4.06 5.42
N GLY A 164 7.32 -4.59 5.04
CA GLY A 164 7.17 -5.91 4.42
C GLY A 164 6.94 -7.04 5.42
N GLY A 165 6.67 -6.75 6.70
CA GLY A 165 6.51 -7.79 7.72
C GLY A 165 5.73 -7.38 8.95
N SER A 166 5.65 -8.31 9.91
CA SER A 166 4.98 -8.10 11.18
C SER A 166 5.83 -7.23 12.11
N ASN A 167 5.17 -6.33 12.87
CA ASN A 167 5.81 -5.37 13.79
C ASN A 167 6.62 -6.02 14.94
N ASP A 168 6.45 -7.32 15.20
CA ASP A 168 7.20 -8.09 16.19
C ASP A 168 8.43 -8.80 15.61
N GLN A 169 8.72 -8.63 14.34
CA GLN A 169 9.84 -9.25 13.64
C GLN A 169 11.00 -8.28 13.45
N GLN A 170 12.16 -8.83 13.17
CA GLN A 170 13.30 -8.04 12.73
C GLN A 170 13.19 -7.80 11.22
N TRP A 171 13.38 -6.55 10.79
CA TRP A 171 13.46 -6.23 9.36
C TRP A 171 14.55 -7.03 8.66
N VAL A 172 14.20 -7.64 7.55
CA VAL A 172 15.07 -8.57 6.80
C VAL A 172 15.59 -7.99 5.49
N GLY A 173 15.41 -6.70 5.27
CA GLY A 173 15.92 -5.96 4.12
C GLY A 173 14.88 -5.74 3.03
N VAL A 174 15.12 -4.74 2.19
CA VAL A 174 14.22 -4.23 1.15
C VAL A 174 13.80 -5.28 0.11
N ALA A 175 14.58 -6.33 -0.09
CA ALA A 175 14.24 -7.40 -1.05
C ALA A 175 12.95 -8.17 -0.71
N ASN A 176 12.46 -8.06 0.52
CA ASN A 176 11.23 -8.70 0.98
C ASN A 176 10.05 -7.74 1.08
N VAL A 177 10.27 -6.47 0.75
CA VAL A 177 9.22 -5.44 0.79
C VAL A 177 8.44 -5.47 -0.52
N VAL A 178 7.14 -5.76 -0.45
CA VAL A 178 6.23 -5.53 -1.56
C VAL A 178 5.91 -4.04 -1.60
N GLN A 179 6.45 -3.36 -2.60
CA GLN A 179 6.30 -1.91 -2.73
C GLN A 179 5.03 -1.55 -3.48
N GLY A 180 4.14 -0.81 -2.81
CA GLY A 180 2.95 -0.24 -3.40
C GLY A 180 3.25 0.99 -4.24
N ASN A 181 2.43 1.22 -5.24
CA ASN A 181 2.55 2.36 -6.13
C ASN A 181 1.20 3.06 -6.30
N CYS A 182 1.28 4.38 -6.52
CA CYS A 182 0.13 5.21 -6.83
C CYS A 182 0.20 5.74 -8.26
N TYR A 183 -0.95 6.17 -8.77
CA TYR A 183 -1.00 7.03 -9.94
C TYR A 183 -0.54 8.44 -9.53
N PRO A 184 0.14 9.19 -10.41
CA PRO A 184 0.45 10.58 -10.16
C PRO A 184 -0.82 11.37 -9.81
N PRO A 185 -0.75 12.37 -8.90
CA PRO A 185 -1.92 13.14 -8.48
C PRO A 185 -2.70 13.82 -9.60
N GLN A 186 -2.05 14.03 -10.76
CA GLN A 186 -2.66 14.66 -11.94
C GLN A 186 -3.44 13.66 -12.81
N ASP A 187 -3.20 12.37 -12.60
CA ASP A 187 -3.87 11.28 -13.31
C ASP A 187 -5.09 10.79 -12.50
N HIS A 188 -5.91 11.73 -12.03
CA HIS A 188 -7.20 11.36 -11.46
C HIS A 188 -8.00 10.58 -12.50
N ILE A 189 -7.86 9.28 -12.45
CA ILE A 189 -8.68 8.39 -13.27
C ILE A 189 -10.11 8.63 -12.83
N HIS A 190 -10.90 9.21 -13.71
CA HIS A 190 -12.32 9.38 -13.48
C HIS A 190 -12.91 8.03 -13.15
N ARG A 191 -13.33 7.87 -11.91
CA ARG A 191 -14.13 6.72 -11.50
C ARG A 191 -15.50 6.85 -12.12
N GLY A 192 -16.03 5.74 -12.52
CA GLY A 192 -17.32 5.67 -13.11
C GLY A 192 -17.30 5.01 -14.49
N GLU A 193 -18.46 4.98 -15.06
CA GLU A 193 -18.69 4.42 -16.38
C GLU A 193 -18.67 5.55 -17.41
N TYR A 194 -17.84 5.40 -18.43
CA TYR A 194 -17.81 6.33 -19.56
C TYR A 194 -17.50 5.60 -20.87
N ILE A 195 -17.96 6.20 -21.95
CA ILE A 195 -17.75 5.64 -23.30
C ILE A 195 -16.81 6.58 -24.05
N LEU A 196 -15.71 5.99 -24.56
CA LEU A 196 -14.86 6.65 -25.56
C LEU A 196 -15.35 6.30 -26.95
N GLU A 197 -15.49 7.31 -27.82
CA GLU A 197 -15.89 7.12 -29.21
C GLU A 197 -14.74 7.54 -30.14
N GLY A 198 -14.49 6.74 -31.16
CA GLY A 198 -13.46 7.01 -32.13
C GLY A 198 -12.99 5.79 -32.89
N ARG A 199 -11.91 5.96 -33.64
CA ARG A 199 -11.27 4.84 -34.35
C ARG A 199 -10.50 3.97 -33.36
N VAL A 200 -10.85 2.69 -33.28
CA VAL A 200 -10.24 1.73 -32.37
C VAL A 200 -9.40 0.73 -33.15
N VAL A 201 -8.17 0.48 -32.69
CA VAL A 201 -7.28 -0.58 -33.20
C VAL A 201 -7.15 -1.63 -32.11
N THR A 202 -7.74 -2.81 -32.29
CA THR A 202 -7.79 -3.85 -31.25
C THR A 202 -6.50 -4.68 -31.16
N MET A 203 -5.64 -4.62 -32.17
CA MET A 203 -4.38 -5.39 -32.25
C MET A 203 -4.57 -6.92 -32.29
N GLU A 204 -5.79 -7.41 -32.41
CA GLU A 204 -6.07 -8.86 -32.52
C GLU A 204 -5.60 -9.46 -33.86
N SER A 205 -5.62 -8.64 -34.92
CA SER A 205 -5.09 -8.99 -36.23
C SER A 205 -4.58 -7.75 -36.95
N TYR A 206 -3.87 -7.93 -38.09
CA TYR A 206 -3.26 -6.81 -38.81
C TYR A 206 -4.29 -5.80 -39.36
N ASP A 207 -5.56 -6.19 -39.50
CA ASP A 207 -6.66 -5.39 -40.06
C ASP A 207 -7.79 -5.14 -39.06
N SER A 208 -7.55 -5.33 -37.74
CA SER A 208 -8.57 -5.14 -36.70
C SER A 208 -8.78 -3.66 -36.36
N ILE A 209 -9.37 -2.94 -37.27
CA ILE A 209 -9.71 -1.52 -37.12
C ILE A 209 -11.22 -1.36 -37.14
N ILE A 210 -11.75 -0.73 -36.09
CA ILE A 210 -13.14 -0.31 -35.99
C ILE A 210 -13.16 1.20 -36.23
N ASP A 211 -13.60 1.66 -37.40
CA ASP A 211 -13.54 3.08 -37.79
C ASP A 211 -14.48 3.96 -36.95
N ASP A 212 -15.58 3.39 -36.47
CA ASP A 212 -16.57 4.03 -35.62
C ASP A 212 -16.76 3.15 -34.36
N GLY A 213 -15.69 3.08 -33.56
CA GLY A 213 -15.61 2.23 -32.40
C GLY A 213 -16.03 2.92 -31.12
N ARG A 214 -16.53 2.12 -30.18
CA ARG A 214 -16.83 2.52 -28.81
C ARG A 214 -16.08 1.63 -27.84
N ILE A 215 -15.56 2.24 -26.80
CA ILE A 215 -14.90 1.56 -25.68
C ILE A 215 -15.65 1.95 -24.41
N LEU A 216 -16.26 0.96 -23.76
CA LEU A 216 -16.78 1.14 -22.41
C LEU A 216 -15.64 0.99 -21.43
N VAL A 217 -15.43 2.01 -20.62
CA VAL A 217 -14.50 1.99 -19.50
C VAL A 217 -15.32 2.09 -18.22
N VAL A 218 -15.11 1.13 -17.33
CA VAL A 218 -15.71 1.10 -16.00
C VAL A 218 -14.57 1.06 -14.99
N ASP A 219 -14.55 2.03 -14.09
CA ASP A 219 -13.53 2.18 -13.04
C ASP A 219 -12.09 2.08 -13.56
N GLY A 220 -11.84 2.66 -14.75
CA GLY A 220 -10.52 2.65 -15.38
C GLY A 220 -10.18 1.39 -16.17
N MET A 221 -11.04 0.38 -16.20
CA MET A 221 -10.86 -0.87 -16.94
C MET A 221 -11.70 -0.87 -18.22
N ILE A 222 -11.13 -1.40 -19.32
CA ILE A 222 -11.89 -1.62 -20.56
C ILE A 222 -12.79 -2.85 -20.37
N GLU A 223 -14.10 -2.63 -20.29
CA GLU A 223 -15.10 -3.68 -20.15
C GLU A 223 -15.60 -4.18 -21.49
N ALA A 224 -15.73 -3.32 -22.49
CA ALA A 224 -16.21 -3.71 -23.82
C ALA A 224 -15.64 -2.81 -24.91
N VAL A 225 -15.52 -3.39 -26.10
CA VAL A 225 -15.17 -2.69 -27.33
C VAL A 225 -16.13 -3.18 -28.41
N TRP A 226 -16.81 -2.27 -29.10
CA TRP A 226 -17.76 -2.60 -30.17
C TRP A 226 -17.80 -1.52 -31.26
N SER A 227 -18.46 -1.82 -32.38
CA SER A 227 -18.77 -0.83 -33.39
C SER A 227 -20.01 -0.04 -33.06
N ALA A 228 -20.06 1.26 -33.35
CA ALA A 228 -21.25 2.07 -33.17
C ALA A 228 -22.44 1.62 -34.02
N SER A 229 -22.21 0.74 -34.98
CA SER A 229 -23.25 0.13 -35.83
C SER A 229 -23.84 -1.16 -35.24
N ASP A 230 -23.27 -1.68 -34.16
CA ASP A 230 -23.74 -2.85 -33.42
C ASP A 230 -24.63 -2.42 -32.27
#